data_683620d7b9d2d005a9c01b11be884d4d
#
_entry.id   683620d7b9d2d005a9c01b11be884d4d
#
_cell.length_a   1.000
_cell.length_b   1.000
_cell.length_c   1.000
_cell.angle_alpha   90.00
_cell.angle_beta   90.00
_cell.angle_gamma   90.00
#
_symmetry.space_group_name_H-M   'P 1'
#
loop_
_entity.id
_entity.type
_entity.pdbx_description
1 polymer ?
#
loop_
_entity_poly.entity_id
_entity_poly.type
_entity_poly.pdbx_seq_one_letter_code
_entity_poly.pdbx_strand_id
1 'polypeptide(L)'
;MNSSKGRIRIIGGQYRSRLLRVAARPELRPTPDRVRETLFNWLGQDMTGAACLDLFAGSGALGFEAASRGAARVVMVESDRSALRMLEASRTALGAAQVEIVGGSAQTYLERARERFDVVFLDPPFRQNALPGLIARLPRILSARARVYAESADAVHVEPGWRELRRSRAGGVSYQLFEWGGNDSSDLSGNV
;
A
#
# COMPACT_ATOMS: atom_id res chain seq x y z
N MET A 1 -7.84 9.67 -29.93
CA MET A 1 -6.43 9.82 -29.56
C MET A 1 -6.36 10.37 -28.16
N ASN A 2 -6.31 9.61 -27.36
CA ASN A 2 -5.72 9.16 -26.16
C ASN A 2 -5.62 10.14 -25.02
N SER A 3 -6.66 10.29 -24.26
CA SER A 3 -6.66 11.02 -22.99
C SER A 3 -6.84 10.04 -21.82
N SER A 4 -5.81 9.22 -21.61
CA SER A 4 -5.64 8.49 -20.35
C SER A 4 -5.00 9.37 -19.26
N LYS A 5 -4.81 10.66 -19.52
CA LYS A 5 -4.32 11.62 -18.52
C LYS A 5 -5.37 11.79 -17.43
N GLY A 6 -5.10 11.26 -16.24
CA GLY A 6 -5.92 11.48 -15.05
C GLY A 6 -6.91 10.37 -14.68
N ARG A 7 -6.73 9.15 -15.19
CA ARG A 7 -7.55 7.99 -14.80
C ARG A 7 -6.70 6.74 -14.60
N ILE A 8 -6.98 5.99 -13.54
CA ILE A 8 -6.36 4.70 -13.24
C ILE A 8 -7.45 3.65 -13.25
N ARG A 9 -7.20 2.51 -13.87
CA ARG A 9 -8.14 1.40 -13.91
C ARG A 9 -7.87 0.42 -12.78
N ILE A 10 -8.92 -0.05 -12.12
CA ILE A 10 -8.87 -1.20 -11.21
C ILE A 10 -8.73 -2.47 -12.04
N ILE A 11 -7.77 -3.33 -11.67
CA ILE A 11 -7.33 -4.46 -12.50
C ILE A 11 -8.14 -5.73 -12.21
N GLY A 12 -8.40 -6.00 -10.93
CA GLY A 12 -9.06 -7.24 -10.49
C GLY A 12 -10.22 -7.01 -9.53
N GLY A 13 -10.88 -8.12 -9.15
CA GLY A 13 -11.90 -8.13 -8.12
C GLY A 13 -13.24 -7.51 -8.52
N GLN A 14 -14.03 -7.15 -7.50
CA GLN A 14 -15.42 -6.65 -7.62
C GLN A 14 -15.54 -5.36 -8.46
N TYR A 15 -14.54 -4.47 -8.39
CA TYR A 15 -14.54 -3.19 -9.09
C TYR A 15 -13.71 -3.23 -10.38
N ARG A 16 -13.38 -4.41 -10.89
CA ARG A 16 -12.57 -4.57 -12.11
C ARG A 16 -13.06 -3.66 -13.22
N SER A 17 -12.13 -3.06 -13.97
CA SER A 17 -12.35 -2.13 -15.08
C SER A 17 -12.96 -0.77 -14.71
N ARG A 18 -13.31 -0.53 -13.45
CA ARG A 18 -13.74 0.80 -12.99
C ARG A 18 -12.55 1.77 -13.01
N LEU A 19 -12.85 3.02 -13.31
CA LEU A 19 -11.84 4.07 -13.45
C LEU A 19 -11.85 4.98 -12.21
N LEU A 20 -10.69 5.11 -11.56
CA LEU A 20 -10.42 6.08 -10.53
C LEU A 20 -10.03 7.41 -11.16
N ARG A 21 -10.55 8.51 -10.66
CA ARG A 21 -10.12 9.86 -11.03
C ARG A 21 -8.85 10.21 -10.26
N VAL A 22 -7.85 10.74 -10.95
CA VAL A 22 -6.59 11.16 -10.36
C VAL A 22 -6.48 12.67 -10.42
N ALA A 23 -6.06 13.29 -9.34
CA ALA A 23 -5.73 14.71 -9.36
C ALA A 23 -4.60 14.97 -10.37
N ALA A 24 -4.78 15.95 -11.24
CA ALA A 24 -3.76 16.34 -12.22
C ALA A 24 -2.55 16.93 -11.48
N ARG A 25 -1.54 16.11 -11.25
CA ARG A 25 -0.26 16.52 -10.67
C ARG A 25 0.87 16.06 -11.58
N PRO A 26 1.77 16.98 -11.99
CA PRO A 26 2.93 16.63 -12.80
C PRO A 26 3.88 15.63 -12.14
N GLU A 27 3.88 15.60 -10.80
CA GLU A 27 4.81 14.79 -9.99
C GLU A 27 4.26 13.42 -9.58
N LEU A 28 2.94 13.22 -9.63
CA LEU A 28 2.32 11.91 -9.37
C LEU A 28 2.39 11.05 -10.63
N ARG A 29 3.40 10.19 -10.68
CA ARG A 29 3.45 9.10 -11.64
C ARG A 29 2.70 7.92 -11.00
N PRO A 30 1.48 7.58 -11.46
CA PRO A 30 0.76 6.45 -10.89
C PRO A 30 1.60 5.19 -11.07
N THR A 31 1.63 4.33 -10.05
CA THR A 31 2.21 3.00 -10.17
C THR A 31 1.63 2.31 -11.40
N PRO A 32 2.45 1.90 -12.38
CA PRO A 32 1.97 1.31 -13.62
C PRO A 32 1.09 0.08 -13.36
N ASP A 33 0.10 -0.17 -14.21
CA ASP A 33 -0.79 -1.33 -14.11
C ASP A 33 0.01 -2.63 -13.93
N ARG A 34 1.11 -2.81 -14.69
CA ARG A 34 1.99 -3.98 -14.59
C ARG A 34 2.62 -4.16 -13.20
N VAL A 35 3.00 -3.08 -12.53
CA VAL A 35 3.59 -3.15 -11.18
C VAL A 35 2.52 -3.56 -10.19
N ARG A 36 1.31 -3.01 -10.30
CA ARG A 36 0.17 -3.38 -9.46
C ARG A 36 -0.24 -4.85 -9.67
N GLU A 37 -0.27 -5.33 -10.92
CA GLU A 37 -0.49 -6.75 -11.22
C GLU A 37 0.56 -7.63 -10.54
N THR A 38 1.84 -7.27 -10.64
CA THR A 38 2.93 -7.98 -10.00
C THR A 38 2.78 -8.00 -8.49
N LEU A 39 2.46 -6.86 -7.88
CA LEU A 39 2.25 -6.76 -6.43
C LEU A 39 1.13 -7.71 -5.96
N PHE A 40 -0.03 -7.63 -6.60
CA PHE A 40 -1.17 -8.46 -6.16
C PHE A 40 -0.96 -9.95 -6.50
N ASN A 41 -0.12 -10.29 -7.49
CA ASN A 41 0.35 -11.68 -7.67
C ASN A 41 1.24 -12.13 -6.50
N TRP A 42 2.09 -11.27 -5.97
CA TRP A 42 2.94 -11.57 -4.82
C TRP A 42 2.15 -11.69 -3.51
N LEU A 43 1.13 -10.86 -3.33
CA LEU A 43 0.26 -10.87 -2.14
C LEU A 43 -0.72 -12.07 -2.14
N GLY A 44 -0.99 -12.63 -3.30
CA GLY A 44 -2.14 -13.50 -3.55
C GLY A 44 -3.31 -12.67 -4.08
N GLN A 45 -3.97 -13.16 -5.12
CA GLN A 45 -5.03 -12.42 -5.82
C GLN A 45 -6.27 -12.15 -4.95
N ASP A 46 -6.48 -12.96 -3.92
CA ASP A 46 -7.59 -12.88 -2.97
C ASP A 46 -7.11 -12.20 -1.68
N MET A 47 -7.80 -11.12 -1.33
CA MET A 47 -7.57 -10.33 -0.12
C MET A 47 -8.71 -10.50 0.89
N THR A 48 -9.57 -11.51 0.70
CA THR A 48 -10.76 -11.73 1.54
C THR A 48 -10.39 -11.77 3.03
N GLY A 49 -11.07 -10.95 3.81
CA GLY A 49 -10.87 -10.85 5.25
C GLY A 49 -9.70 -9.97 5.70
N ALA A 50 -8.80 -9.58 4.78
CA ALA A 50 -7.62 -8.80 5.13
C ALA A 50 -7.96 -7.37 5.56
N ALA A 51 -7.25 -6.87 6.58
CA ALA A 51 -7.18 -5.46 6.93
C ALA A 51 -5.95 -4.82 6.26
N CYS A 52 -6.17 -3.83 5.40
CA CYS A 52 -5.14 -3.18 4.61
C CYS A 52 -4.95 -1.71 5.01
N LEU A 53 -3.72 -1.22 4.97
CA LEU A 53 -3.37 0.17 5.21
C LEU A 53 -2.56 0.71 4.04
N ASP A 54 -3.03 1.80 3.43
CA ASP A 54 -2.30 2.56 2.41
C ASP A 54 -1.88 3.90 3.00
N LEU A 55 -0.59 4.04 3.36
CA LEU A 55 -0.06 5.21 4.06
C LEU A 55 0.21 6.41 3.16
N PHE A 56 0.14 6.23 1.84
CA PHE A 56 0.37 7.28 0.84
C PHE A 56 -0.62 7.11 -0.30
N ALA A 57 -1.91 7.21 0.01
CA ALA A 57 -2.96 6.75 -0.88
C ALA A 57 -3.00 7.44 -2.26
N GLY A 58 -2.65 8.71 -2.33
CA GLY A 58 -2.58 9.45 -3.59
C GLY A 58 -3.85 9.32 -4.42
N SER A 59 -3.79 8.52 -5.48
CA SER A 59 -4.94 8.19 -6.33
C SER A 59 -5.86 7.12 -5.77
N GLY A 60 -5.44 6.41 -4.73
CA GLY A 60 -6.12 5.24 -4.18
C GLY A 60 -5.89 3.95 -4.97
N ALA A 61 -4.93 3.92 -5.89
CA ALA A 61 -4.74 2.78 -6.79
C ALA A 61 -4.52 1.46 -6.05
N LEU A 62 -3.70 1.45 -4.99
CA LEU A 62 -3.41 0.24 -4.20
C LEU A 62 -4.55 -0.09 -3.24
N GLY A 63 -5.04 0.89 -2.51
CA GLY A 63 -6.11 0.67 -1.54
C GLY A 63 -7.43 0.25 -2.20
N PHE A 64 -7.86 0.87 -3.31
CA PHE A 64 -9.07 0.44 -4.02
C PHE A 64 -8.89 -0.91 -4.72
N GLU A 65 -7.68 -1.23 -5.17
CA GLU A 65 -7.39 -2.58 -5.71
C GLU A 65 -7.53 -3.64 -4.61
N ALA A 66 -7.00 -3.39 -3.39
CA ALA A 66 -7.16 -4.29 -2.25
C ALA A 66 -8.64 -4.45 -1.87
N ALA A 67 -9.40 -3.34 -1.79
CA ALA A 67 -10.84 -3.37 -1.54
C ALA A 67 -11.59 -4.16 -2.61
N SER A 68 -11.22 -4.00 -3.88
CA SER A 68 -11.80 -4.72 -5.01
C SER A 68 -11.57 -6.23 -4.93
N ARG A 69 -10.47 -6.66 -4.33
CA ARG A 69 -10.07 -8.07 -4.18
C ARG A 69 -10.57 -8.70 -2.88
N GLY A 70 -11.47 -8.03 -2.16
CA GLY A 70 -12.16 -8.60 -1.01
C GLY A 70 -11.60 -8.22 0.35
N ALA A 71 -10.67 -7.26 0.45
CA ALA A 71 -10.23 -6.77 1.75
C ALA A 71 -11.43 -6.35 2.60
N ALA A 72 -11.49 -6.84 3.83
CA ALA A 72 -12.59 -6.57 4.76
C ALA A 72 -12.57 -5.11 5.23
N ARG A 73 -11.39 -4.53 5.32
CA ARG A 73 -11.18 -3.12 5.67
C ARG A 73 -9.95 -2.57 4.96
N VAL A 74 -10.07 -1.36 4.45
CA VAL A 74 -8.94 -0.63 3.86
C VAL A 74 -8.92 0.78 4.44
N VAL A 75 -7.81 1.14 5.09
CA VAL A 75 -7.56 2.51 5.53
C VAL A 75 -6.60 3.18 4.56
N MET A 76 -6.99 4.33 4.05
CA MET A 76 -6.19 5.15 3.13
C MET A 76 -5.82 6.47 3.78
N VAL A 77 -4.53 6.72 3.96
CA VAL A 77 -4.01 7.97 4.54
C VAL A 77 -3.47 8.87 3.43
N GLU A 78 -3.90 10.12 3.42
CA GLU A 78 -3.47 11.10 2.43
C GLU A 78 -3.40 12.49 3.08
N SER A 79 -2.37 13.26 2.77
CA SER A 79 -2.17 14.61 3.30
C SER A 79 -2.70 15.71 2.38
N ASP A 80 -2.81 15.44 1.09
CA ASP A 80 -3.25 16.42 0.10
C ASP A 80 -4.77 16.54 0.03
N ARG A 81 -5.28 17.73 0.23
CA ARG A 81 -6.72 18.02 0.23
C ARG A 81 -7.40 17.73 -1.12
N SER A 82 -6.68 17.88 -2.24
CA SER A 82 -7.25 17.60 -3.56
C SER A 82 -7.36 16.10 -3.80
N ALA A 83 -6.33 15.34 -3.43
CA ALA A 83 -6.35 13.88 -3.48
C ALA A 83 -7.43 13.32 -2.55
N LEU A 84 -7.58 13.82 -1.33
CA LEU A 84 -8.65 13.42 -0.42
C LEU A 84 -10.03 13.55 -1.03
N ARG A 85 -10.34 14.67 -1.70
CA ARG A 85 -11.63 14.83 -2.40
C ARG A 85 -11.83 13.82 -3.52
N MET A 86 -10.77 13.47 -4.25
CA MET A 86 -10.84 12.46 -5.31
C MET A 86 -11.02 11.04 -4.75
N LEU A 87 -10.36 10.73 -3.62
CA LEU A 87 -10.53 9.46 -2.93
C LEU A 87 -11.97 9.30 -2.44
N GLU A 88 -12.56 10.32 -1.80
CA GLU A 88 -13.96 10.29 -1.35
C GLU A 88 -14.95 10.14 -2.50
N ALA A 89 -14.73 10.87 -3.59
CA ALA A 89 -15.56 10.74 -4.79
C ALA A 89 -15.46 9.33 -5.39
N SER A 90 -14.26 8.73 -5.40
CA SER A 90 -14.04 7.37 -5.89
C SER A 90 -14.69 6.34 -4.98
N ARG A 91 -14.54 6.48 -3.65
CA ARG A 91 -15.18 5.63 -2.65
C ARG A 91 -16.70 5.60 -2.84
N THR A 92 -17.30 6.78 -2.98
CA THR A 92 -18.74 6.91 -3.21
C THR A 92 -19.17 6.27 -4.53
N ALA A 93 -18.46 6.56 -5.61
CA ALA A 93 -18.79 6.04 -6.95
C ALA A 93 -18.65 4.51 -7.06
N LEU A 94 -17.76 3.91 -6.27
CA LEU A 94 -17.57 2.46 -6.19
C LEU A 94 -18.53 1.80 -5.20
N GLY A 95 -19.16 2.54 -4.30
CA GLY A 95 -19.90 1.98 -3.17
C GLY A 95 -19.00 1.21 -2.20
N ALA A 96 -17.72 1.62 -2.06
CA ALA A 96 -16.70 0.91 -1.30
C ALA A 96 -16.83 1.24 0.20
N ALA A 97 -17.83 0.66 0.87
CA ALA A 97 -18.13 0.93 2.28
C ALA A 97 -17.00 0.48 3.24
N GLN A 98 -16.22 -0.53 2.85
CA GLN A 98 -15.08 -1.05 3.61
C GLN A 98 -13.84 -0.14 3.57
N VAL A 99 -13.87 0.94 2.78
CA VAL A 99 -12.76 1.89 2.65
C VAL A 99 -12.99 3.08 3.59
N GLU A 100 -12.01 3.36 4.43
CA GLU A 100 -11.90 4.54 5.28
C GLU A 100 -10.83 5.47 4.74
N ILE A 101 -11.10 6.76 4.63
CA ILE A 101 -10.15 7.76 4.16
C ILE A 101 -9.80 8.70 5.31
N VAL A 102 -8.51 8.79 5.62
CA VAL A 102 -7.97 9.57 6.73
C VAL A 102 -7.10 10.70 6.20
N GLY A 103 -7.48 11.94 6.49
CA GLY A 103 -6.69 13.13 6.17
C GLY A 103 -5.55 13.33 7.17
N GLY A 104 -4.30 13.33 6.68
CA GLY A 104 -3.14 13.56 7.53
C GLY A 104 -1.86 12.97 6.97
N SER A 105 -0.75 13.12 7.70
CA SER A 105 0.52 12.49 7.33
C SER A 105 0.59 11.04 7.81
N ALA A 106 1.38 10.22 7.09
CA ALA A 106 1.69 8.85 7.49
C ALA A 106 2.25 8.78 8.91
N GLN A 107 3.13 9.70 9.28
CA GLN A 107 3.73 9.77 10.61
C GLN A 107 2.67 10.00 11.69
N THR A 108 1.82 11.01 11.49
CA THR A 108 0.75 11.35 12.45
C THR A 108 -0.25 10.22 12.60
N TYR A 109 -0.59 9.54 11.50
CA TYR A 109 -1.44 8.37 11.54
C TYR A 109 -0.80 7.25 12.38
N LEU A 110 0.44 6.90 12.07
CA LEU A 110 1.18 5.85 12.79
C LEU A 110 1.28 6.13 14.30
N GLU A 111 1.42 7.36 14.74
CA GLU A 111 1.47 7.71 16.16
C GLU A 111 0.17 7.37 16.92
N ARG A 112 -0.97 7.46 16.23
CA ARG A 112 -2.31 7.30 16.81
C ARG A 112 -2.93 5.93 16.57
N ALA A 113 -2.48 5.23 15.52
CA ALA A 113 -3.03 3.92 15.15
C ALA A 113 -2.92 2.92 16.30
N ARG A 114 -4.01 2.17 16.54
CA ARG A 114 -4.11 1.09 17.54
C ARG A 114 -4.56 -0.22 16.92
N GLU A 115 -5.01 -0.16 15.70
CA GLU A 115 -5.50 -1.29 14.92
C GLU A 115 -4.33 -2.09 14.36
N ARG A 116 -4.61 -3.33 13.97
CA ARG A 116 -3.63 -4.17 13.30
C ARG A 116 -4.00 -4.38 11.85
N PHE A 117 -2.96 -4.48 11.02
CA PHE A 117 -3.10 -4.64 9.57
C PHE A 117 -2.33 -5.87 9.09
N ASP A 118 -2.92 -6.56 8.13
CA ASP A 118 -2.35 -7.74 7.47
C ASP A 118 -1.48 -7.35 6.27
N VAL A 119 -1.84 -6.22 5.63
CA VAL A 119 -1.07 -5.66 4.51
C VAL A 119 -0.93 -4.16 4.66
N VAL A 120 0.30 -3.66 4.50
CA VAL A 120 0.62 -2.23 4.48
C VAL A 120 1.28 -1.85 3.17
N PHE A 121 0.81 -0.78 2.53
CA PHE A 121 1.41 -0.19 1.33
C PHE A 121 2.15 1.09 1.69
N LEU A 122 3.42 1.18 1.25
CA LEU A 122 4.32 2.31 1.43
C LEU A 122 4.83 2.78 0.06
N ASP A 123 4.19 3.79 -0.51
CA ASP A 123 4.61 4.44 -1.75
C ASP A 123 4.80 5.95 -1.52
N PRO A 124 5.81 6.35 -0.70
CA PRO A 124 6.06 7.73 -0.40
C PRO A 124 6.61 8.49 -1.62
N PRO A 125 6.40 9.82 -1.70
CA PRO A 125 7.08 10.65 -2.68
C PRO A 125 8.62 10.46 -2.59
N PHE A 126 9.29 10.14 -3.70
CA PHE A 126 10.72 9.74 -3.76
C PHE A 126 11.71 10.74 -3.15
N ARG A 127 11.35 12.00 -3.00
CA ARG A 127 12.20 13.03 -2.39
C ARG A 127 12.32 12.91 -0.87
N GLN A 128 11.51 12.06 -0.24
CA GLN A 128 11.54 11.86 1.19
C GLN A 128 12.17 10.50 1.48
N ASN A 129 13.36 10.50 2.08
CA ASN A 129 13.96 9.26 2.60
C ASN A 129 13.22 8.81 3.89
N ALA A 130 11.89 8.65 3.77
CA ALA A 130 11.00 8.43 4.91
C ALA A 130 10.84 6.94 5.27
N LEU A 131 11.14 6.03 4.34
CA LEU A 131 10.84 4.61 4.49
C LEU A 131 11.50 3.96 5.72
N PRO A 132 12.80 4.14 6.00
CA PRO A 132 13.41 3.49 7.17
C PRO A 132 12.70 3.88 8.48
N GLY A 133 12.43 5.16 8.68
CA GLY A 133 11.75 5.65 9.88
C GLY A 133 10.28 5.21 9.98
N LEU A 134 9.60 5.00 8.87
CA LEU A 134 8.23 4.47 8.85
C LEU A 134 8.23 2.97 9.13
N ILE A 135 9.08 2.19 8.45
CA ILE A 135 9.19 0.74 8.63
C ILE A 135 9.49 0.39 10.08
N ALA A 136 10.39 1.14 10.74
CA ALA A 136 10.71 0.95 12.16
C ALA A 136 9.49 1.13 13.10
N ARG A 137 8.47 1.87 12.67
CA ARG A 137 7.25 2.11 13.46
C ARG A 137 6.11 1.14 13.18
N LEU A 138 6.19 0.36 12.09
CA LEU A 138 5.12 -0.54 11.69
C LEU A 138 4.86 -1.70 12.65
N PRO A 139 5.87 -2.34 13.30
CA PRO A 139 5.65 -3.57 14.08
C PRO A 139 4.48 -3.51 15.06
N ARG A 140 4.23 -2.35 15.66
CA ARG A 140 3.15 -2.17 16.64
C ARG A 140 1.73 -2.26 16.06
N ILE A 141 1.59 -2.06 14.73
CA ILE A 141 0.31 -2.09 14.02
C ILE A 141 0.21 -3.25 13.02
N LEU A 142 1.15 -4.18 13.04
CA LEU A 142 1.14 -5.34 12.17
C LEU A 142 0.52 -6.54 12.85
N SER A 143 -0.28 -7.30 12.11
CA SER A 143 -0.69 -8.65 12.46
C SER A 143 0.50 -9.60 12.37
N ALA A 144 0.39 -10.80 12.95
CA ALA A 144 1.39 -11.85 12.76
C ALA A 144 1.52 -12.17 11.26
N ARG A 145 2.76 -12.25 10.77
CA ARG A 145 3.09 -12.50 9.35
C ARG A 145 2.51 -11.47 8.37
N ALA A 146 2.26 -10.26 8.85
CA ALA A 146 1.81 -9.16 8.01
C ALA A 146 2.80 -8.88 6.88
N ARG A 147 2.30 -8.43 5.75
CA ARG A 147 3.09 -8.11 4.56
C ARG A 147 3.15 -6.61 4.34
N VAL A 148 4.34 -6.13 4.04
CA VAL A 148 4.58 -4.70 3.77
C VAL A 148 5.19 -4.55 2.40
N TYR A 149 4.49 -3.83 1.54
CA TYR A 149 4.96 -3.42 0.23
C TYR A 149 5.59 -2.04 0.33
N ALA A 150 6.76 -1.86 -0.27
CA ALA A 150 7.45 -0.56 -0.31
C ALA A 150 7.97 -0.25 -1.72
N GLU A 151 7.76 1.00 -2.17
CA GLU A 151 8.35 1.57 -3.37
C GLU A 151 9.40 2.62 -2.99
N SER A 152 10.54 2.61 -3.67
CA SER A 152 11.68 3.52 -3.43
C SER A 152 12.58 3.65 -4.66
N ALA A 153 13.43 4.68 -4.70
CA ALA A 153 14.44 4.79 -5.76
C ALA A 153 15.46 3.65 -5.69
N ASP A 154 15.93 3.35 -4.46
CA ASP A 154 16.87 2.27 -4.19
C ASP A 154 16.24 1.21 -3.28
N ALA A 155 16.82 0.01 -3.28
CA ALA A 155 16.33 -1.05 -2.41
C ALA A 155 16.44 -0.68 -0.94
N VAL A 156 15.36 -0.92 -0.19
CA VAL A 156 15.32 -0.70 1.25
C VAL A 156 15.95 -1.89 1.94
N HIS A 157 16.86 -1.60 2.87
CA HIS A 157 17.36 -2.59 3.82
C HIS A 157 16.52 -2.53 5.09
N VAL A 158 16.15 -3.68 5.60
CA VAL A 158 15.30 -3.82 6.80
C VAL A 158 16.08 -4.44 7.94
N GLU A 159 15.70 -4.08 9.17
CA GLU A 159 16.26 -4.56 10.41
C GLU A 159 15.86 -6.02 10.72
N PRO A 160 16.50 -6.70 11.68
CA PRO A 160 16.07 -8.01 12.16
C PRO A 160 14.57 -8.07 12.51
N GLY A 161 13.96 -9.23 12.30
CA GLY A 161 12.50 -9.41 12.43
C GLY A 161 11.74 -9.23 11.12
N TRP A 162 12.39 -8.70 10.10
CA TRP A 162 11.83 -8.62 8.76
C TRP A 162 12.44 -9.64 7.81
N ARG A 163 11.62 -10.19 6.92
CA ARG A 163 12.06 -11.07 5.84
C ARG A 163 11.65 -10.47 4.50
N GLU A 164 12.60 -10.21 3.62
CA GLU A 164 12.29 -9.84 2.25
C GLU A 164 11.78 -11.09 1.48
N LEU A 165 10.56 -11.01 0.99
CA LEU A 165 9.94 -12.10 0.24
C LEU A 165 10.17 -11.97 -1.26
N ARG A 166 10.09 -10.74 -1.78
CA ARG A 166 10.16 -10.44 -3.22
C ARG A 166 10.78 -9.08 -3.45
N ARG A 167 11.48 -8.96 -4.55
CA ARG A 167 12.01 -7.68 -5.06
C ARG A 167 11.92 -7.66 -6.57
N SER A 168 11.63 -6.48 -7.13
CA SER A 168 11.74 -6.23 -8.55
C SER A 168 12.02 -4.75 -8.81
N ARG A 169 12.23 -4.39 -10.09
CA ARG A 169 12.49 -3.01 -10.49
C ARG A 169 11.73 -2.68 -11.77
N ALA A 170 11.15 -1.50 -11.82
CA ALA A 170 10.51 -0.97 -13.02
C ALA A 170 10.93 0.48 -13.24
N GLY A 171 11.61 0.76 -14.36
CA GLY A 171 12.22 2.06 -14.56
C GLY A 171 13.26 2.36 -13.46
N GLY A 172 13.17 3.55 -12.87
CA GLY A 172 14.02 3.97 -11.76
C GLY A 172 13.52 3.57 -10.37
N VAL A 173 12.48 2.73 -10.27
CA VAL A 173 11.80 2.40 -8.99
C VAL A 173 12.08 0.97 -8.61
N SER A 174 12.56 0.75 -7.39
CA SER A 174 12.62 -0.54 -6.71
C SER A 174 11.32 -0.75 -5.94
N TYR A 175 10.73 -1.92 -6.05
CA TYR A 175 9.57 -2.31 -5.25
C TYR A 175 9.83 -3.67 -4.60
N GLN A 176 9.50 -3.74 -3.33
CA GLN A 176 9.83 -4.86 -2.46
C GLN A 176 8.62 -5.27 -1.64
N LEU A 177 8.54 -6.56 -1.34
CA LEU A 177 7.57 -7.13 -0.41
C LEU A 177 8.31 -7.75 0.76
N PHE A 178 7.99 -7.31 1.95
CA PHE A 178 8.51 -7.81 3.22
C PHE A 178 7.43 -8.55 4.00
N GLU A 179 7.84 -9.50 4.82
CA GLU A 179 7.01 -10.12 5.84
C GLU A 179 7.56 -9.78 7.22
N TRP A 180 6.68 -9.39 8.14
CA TRP A 180 7.01 -9.21 9.54
C TRP A 180 6.89 -10.55 10.26
N GLY A 181 8.01 -11.08 10.74
CA GLY A 181 8.09 -12.35 11.48
C GLY A 181 7.86 -12.20 12.99
N GLY A 182 7.76 -10.95 13.49
CA GLY A 182 7.78 -10.71 14.93
C GLY A 182 9.21 -10.79 15.52
N ASN A 183 9.31 -10.57 16.82
CA ASN A 183 10.56 -10.75 17.54
C ASN A 183 10.75 -12.21 18.02
N ASP A 184 10.25 -13.18 17.30
CA ASP A 184 10.49 -14.59 17.64
C ASP A 184 11.97 -14.94 17.45
N SER A 185 12.73 -14.71 18.52
CA SER A 185 14.09 -15.20 18.70
C SER A 185 14.13 -16.71 19.01
N SER A 186 13.05 -17.46 18.74
CA SER A 186 12.92 -18.89 19.10
C SER A 186 13.28 -19.89 18.02
N ASP A 187 13.60 -19.47 16.78
CA ASP A 187 13.90 -20.41 15.69
C ASP A 187 15.40 -20.54 15.33
N LEU A 188 16.31 -20.15 16.21
CA LEU A 188 17.77 -20.40 16.03
C LEU A 188 18.32 -21.55 16.87
N SER A 189 17.48 -22.45 17.39
CA SER A 189 17.95 -23.63 18.10
C SER A 189 17.33 -24.91 17.56
N GLY A 190 17.89 -25.42 16.49
CA GLY A 190 17.49 -26.70 15.94
C GLY A 190 18.30 -27.13 14.73
N ASN A 191 19.60 -27.37 14.91
CA ASN A 191 20.28 -28.58 14.48
C ASN A 191 21.78 -28.55 14.87
N VAL A 192 22.09 -29.32 15.88
CA VAL A 192 23.41 -29.96 16.05
C VAL A 192 23.24 -31.41 15.62
#